data_8ccdde279296d4f1a0f18a53b82c19c8
#
_entry.id   8ccdde279296d4f1a0f18a53b82c19c8
#
_cell.length_a   1.000
_cell.length_b   1.000
_cell.length_c   1.000
_cell.angle_alpha   90.00
_cell.angle_beta   90.00
_cell.angle_gamma   90.00
#
_symmetry.space_group_name_H-M   'P 1'
#
loop_
_entity.id
_entity.type
_entity.pdbx_description
1 polymer ?
#
loop_
_entity_poly.entity_id
_entity_poly.type
_entity_poly.pdbx_seq_one_letter_code
_entity_poly.pdbx_strand_id
1 'polypeptide(L)'
;MFRRLKIKWLVWRGKAVDIWSKSAYPANVLSNLCNNSFCFDGIACGSMEGFLQSLKYEDTDRQRQICGMPGKEAKKMSASDWQGDQIVWWKGRAIDRHSKAFVELVTRAYRAMFSQNEQFRNALKSTRGKELYHSRGGHDSYKACSINSLH
;
A
#
# COMPACT_ATOMS: atom_id res chain seq x y z
N MET A 1 -7.74 -1.25 -22.49
CA MET A 1 -8.53 -2.50 -22.67
C MET A 1 -7.64 -3.73 -22.72
N PHE A 2 -6.66 -3.83 -23.59
CA PHE A 2 -5.76 -4.99 -23.72
C PHE A 2 -4.99 -5.37 -22.44
N ARG A 3 -4.51 -4.39 -21.65
CA ARG A 3 -3.79 -4.66 -20.40
C ARG A 3 -4.64 -5.43 -19.38
N ARG A 4 -5.92 -5.04 -19.21
CA ARG A 4 -6.83 -5.73 -18.26
C ARG A 4 -7.16 -7.16 -18.71
N LEU A 5 -7.31 -7.37 -20.00
CA LEU A 5 -7.55 -8.71 -20.57
C LEU A 5 -6.33 -9.62 -20.37
N LYS A 6 -5.13 -9.09 -20.57
CA LYS A 6 -3.88 -9.82 -20.31
C LYS A 6 -3.77 -10.22 -18.84
N ILE A 7 -4.04 -9.29 -17.91
CA ILE A 7 -4.00 -9.58 -16.47
C ILE A 7 -5.01 -10.69 -16.10
N LYS A 8 -6.25 -10.59 -16.56
CA LYS A 8 -7.28 -11.60 -16.31
C LYS A 8 -6.85 -12.98 -16.82
N TRP A 9 -6.26 -13.03 -18.00
CA TRP A 9 -5.76 -14.27 -18.58
C TRP A 9 -4.62 -14.87 -17.76
N LEU A 10 -3.66 -14.03 -17.30
CA LEU A 10 -2.55 -14.48 -16.45
C LEU A 10 -3.05 -14.98 -15.08
N VAL A 11 -4.03 -14.30 -14.49
CA VAL A 11 -4.67 -14.72 -13.23
C VAL A 11 -5.36 -16.07 -13.41
N TRP A 12 -6.13 -16.24 -14.49
CA TRP A 12 -6.79 -17.51 -14.81
C TRP A 12 -5.80 -18.66 -15.01
N ARG A 13 -4.63 -18.37 -15.59
CA ARG A 13 -3.53 -19.33 -15.76
C ARG A 13 -2.72 -19.58 -14.48
N GLY A 14 -3.05 -18.94 -13.38
CA GLY A 14 -2.31 -19.03 -12.12
C GLY A 14 -0.91 -18.39 -12.15
N LYS A 15 -0.63 -17.55 -13.15
CA LYS A 15 0.66 -16.87 -13.35
C LYS A 15 0.72 -15.49 -12.70
N ALA A 16 -0.41 -14.96 -12.26
CA ALA A 16 -0.49 -13.63 -11.67
C ALA A 16 -1.52 -13.55 -10.55
N VAL A 17 -1.38 -12.54 -9.70
CA VAL A 17 -2.35 -12.15 -8.68
C VAL A 17 -2.73 -10.69 -8.91
N ASP A 18 -4.01 -10.42 -9.06
CA ASP A 18 -4.54 -9.05 -9.15
C ASP A 18 -5.05 -8.63 -7.76
N ILE A 19 -4.31 -7.75 -7.10
CA ILE A 19 -4.56 -7.34 -5.73
C ILE A 19 -5.84 -6.50 -5.64
N TRP A 20 -6.81 -7.01 -4.88
CA TRP A 20 -8.08 -6.32 -4.65
C TRP A 20 -8.74 -6.81 -3.36
N SER A 21 -9.27 -5.87 -2.56
CA SER A 21 -9.84 -6.15 -1.24
C SER A 21 -11.05 -7.10 -1.24
N LYS A 22 -11.76 -7.19 -2.36
CA LYS A 22 -12.93 -8.08 -2.54
C LYS A 22 -12.60 -9.38 -3.25
N SER A 23 -11.33 -9.63 -3.55
CA SER A 23 -10.89 -10.89 -4.15
C SER A 23 -10.69 -11.97 -3.10
N ALA A 24 -10.53 -13.20 -3.58
CA ALA A 24 -10.13 -14.32 -2.73
C ALA A 24 -8.67 -14.19 -2.25
N TYR A 25 -8.31 -14.96 -1.23
CA TYR A 25 -6.94 -15.07 -0.77
C TYR A 25 -6.00 -15.52 -1.92
N PRO A 26 -4.79 -14.96 -2.05
CA PRO A 26 -4.13 -13.99 -1.18
C PRO A 26 -4.38 -12.52 -1.55
N ALA A 27 -5.08 -12.25 -2.65
CA ALA A 27 -5.24 -10.90 -3.20
C ALA A 27 -5.93 -9.92 -2.23
N ASN A 28 -6.92 -10.39 -1.46
CA ASN A 28 -7.60 -9.57 -0.47
C ASN A 28 -6.69 -9.16 0.69
N VAL A 29 -5.82 -10.05 1.15
CA VAL A 29 -4.87 -9.77 2.24
C VAL A 29 -3.75 -8.83 1.78
N LEU A 30 -3.35 -8.90 0.53
CA LEU A 30 -2.33 -8.02 -0.04
C LEU A 30 -2.86 -6.60 -0.35
N SER A 31 -4.17 -6.39 -0.27
CA SER A 31 -4.77 -5.07 -0.44
C SER A 31 -4.35 -4.12 0.70
N ASN A 32 -4.08 -2.86 0.37
CA ASN A 32 -3.81 -1.82 1.37
C ASN A 32 -4.98 -1.60 2.34
N LEU A 33 -6.21 -1.96 1.92
CA LEU A 33 -7.41 -1.87 2.74
C LEU A 33 -7.51 -2.99 3.79
N CYS A 34 -6.70 -4.03 3.68
CA CYS A 34 -6.64 -5.08 4.68
C CYS A 34 -6.01 -4.53 5.97
N ASN A 35 -6.57 -4.91 7.11
CA ASN A 35 -6.10 -4.46 8.42
C ASN A 35 -4.84 -5.22 8.86
N ASN A 36 -3.80 -5.15 8.04
CA ASN A 36 -2.47 -5.67 8.36
C ASN A 36 -1.73 -4.64 9.21
N SER A 37 -1.87 -4.73 10.52
CA SER A 37 -1.26 -3.78 11.45
C SER A 37 0.26 -3.97 11.57
N PHE A 38 0.96 -2.87 11.78
CA PHE A 38 2.41 -2.85 11.99
C PHE A 38 2.81 -1.55 12.70
N CYS A 39 4.05 -1.48 13.17
CA CYS A 39 4.65 -0.26 13.72
C CYS A 39 5.73 0.24 12.76
N PHE A 40 5.71 1.54 12.46
CA PHE A 40 6.67 2.15 11.56
C PHE A 40 7.19 3.47 12.11
N ASP A 41 8.51 3.60 12.21
CA ASP A 41 9.18 4.78 12.79
C ASP A 41 8.57 5.20 14.15
N GLY A 42 8.19 4.22 14.99
CA GLY A 42 7.58 4.44 16.30
C GLY A 42 6.09 4.78 16.28
N ILE A 43 5.44 4.73 15.11
CA ILE A 43 4.00 5.03 14.95
C ILE A 43 3.23 3.74 14.66
N ALA A 44 2.16 3.51 15.41
CA ALA A 44 1.27 2.38 15.17
C ALA A 44 0.42 2.63 13.92
N CYS A 45 0.47 1.69 12.98
CA CYS A 45 -0.31 1.70 11.74
C CYS A 45 -1.34 0.57 11.79
N GLY A 46 -2.62 0.90 11.63
CA GLY A 46 -3.71 -0.09 11.61
C GLY A 46 -3.84 -0.79 10.26
N SER A 47 -3.30 -0.18 9.20
CA SER A 47 -3.31 -0.68 7.83
C SER A 47 -2.29 0.08 6.98
N MET A 48 -1.92 -0.47 5.83
CA MET A 48 -1.12 0.27 4.85
C MET A 48 -1.88 1.47 4.29
N GLU A 49 -3.19 1.37 4.11
CA GLU A 49 -4.02 2.51 3.71
C GLU A 49 -3.96 3.65 4.74
N GLY A 50 -4.01 3.32 6.04
CA GLY A 50 -3.85 4.31 7.11
C GLY A 50 -2.53 5.06 7.00
N PHE A 51 -1.43 4.34 6.81
CA PHE A 51 -0.13 4.95 6.57
C PHE A 51 -0.14 5.86 5.33
N LEU A 52 -0.60 5.37 4.19
CA LEU A 52 -0.58 6.14 2.93
C LEU A 52 -1.48 7.39 3.00
N GLN A 53 -2.67 7.30 3.59
CA GLN A 53 -3.54 8.45 3.76
C GLN A 53 -2.95 9.48 4.73
N SER A 54 -2.26 9.01 5.77
CA SER A 54 -1.64 9.88 6.77
C SER A 54 -0.56 10.81 6.18
N LEU A 55 0.09 10.37 5.09
CA LEU A 55 1.13 11.16 4.40
C LEU A 55 0.60 12.46 3.78
N LYS A 56 -0.71 12.61 3.66
CA LYS A 56 -1.36 13.81 3.11
C LYS A 56 -1.51 14.94 4.13
N TYR A 57 -1.10 14.71 5.38
CA TYR A 57 -1.30 15.65 6.49
C TYR A 57 0.06 16.07 7.08
N GLU A 58 0.27 17.37 7.15
CA GLU A 58 1.45 17.97 7.79
C GLU A 58 1.40 17.84 9.31
N ASP A 59 0.21 18.03 9.91
CA ASP A 59 0.01 17.93 11.35
C ASP A 59 0.33 16.52 11.85
N THR A 60 1.30 16.42 12.76
CA THR A 60 1.82 15.14 13.24
C THR A 60 0.84 14.37 14.11
N ASP A 61 -0.01 15.04 14.88
CA ASP A 61 -1.01 14.38 15.71
C ASP A 61 -2.12 13.80 14.83
N ARG A 62 -2.57 14.58 13.85
CA ARG A 62 -3.54 14.11 12.86
C ARG A 62 -2.98 12.97 12.03
N GLN A 63 -1.73 13.07 11.61
CA GLN A 63 -1.04 12.00 10.89
C GLN A 63 -1.03 10.70 11.69
N ARG A 64 -0.66 10.76 12.96
CA ARG A 64 -0.64 9.59 13.86
C ARG A 64 -2.01 8.98 14.03
N GLN A 65 -3.05 9.79 14.18
CA GLN A 65 -4.44 9.33 14.28
C GLN A 65 -4.87 8.55 13.03
N ILE A 66 -4.57 9.07 11.85
CA ILE A 66 -4.95 8.44 10.57
C ILE A 66 -4.14 7.15 10.33
N CYS A 67 -2.84 7.14 10.68
CA CYS A 67 -2.03 5.93 10.62
C CYS A 67 -2.68 4.75 11.34
N GLY A 68 -3.25 4.99 12.51
CA GLY A 68 -3.88 3.96 13.35
C GLY A 68 -5.23 3.44 12.84
N MET A 69 -5.79 4.04 11.80
CA MET A 69 -7.12 3.67 11.29
C MET A 69 -7.14 2.33 10.56
N PRO A 70 -8.25 1.59 10.64
CA PRO A 70 -8.54 0.50 9.72
C PRO A 70 -8.58 0.99 8.26
N GLY A 71 -8.23 0.12 7.32
CA GLY A 71 -8.06 0.51 5.91
C GLY A 71 -9.29 1.16 5.27
N LYS A 72 -10.48 0.64 5.54
CA LYS A 72 -11.73 1.19 5.00
C LYS A 72 -12.06 2.58 5.55
N GLU A 73 -11.76 2.83 6.83
CA GLU A 73 -11.93 4.14 7.46
C GLU A 73 -10.90 5.13 6.95
N ALA A 74 -9.64 4.71 6.91
CA ALA A 74 -8.55 5.54 6.41
C ALA A 74 -8.79 6.01 4.97
N LYS A 75 -9.34 5.16 4.11
CA LYS A 75 -9.67 5.52 2.72
C LYS A 75 -10.61 6.71 2.62
N LYS A 76 -11.48 6.93 3.62
CA LYS A 76 -12.40 8.07 3.66
C LYS A 76 -11.72 9.38 4.05
N MET A 77 -10.49 9.30 4.55
CA MET A 77 -9.70 10.44 5.02
C MET A 77 -8.87 11.03 3.88
N SER A 78 -9.49 11.35 2.74
CA SER A 78 -8.80 12.02 1.65
C SER A 78 -8.74 13.53 1.91
N ALA A 79 -7.52 14.06 2.08
CA ALA A 79 -7.29 15.50 2.06
C ALA A 79 -7.33 15.98 0.59
N SER A 80 -8.13 17.02 0.32
CA SER A 80 -8.34 17.51 -1.05
C SER A 80 -7.12 18.25 -1.64
N ASP A 81 -6.27 18.80 -0.79
CA ASP A 81 -5.25 19.78 -1.22
C ASP A 81 -3.91 19.15 -1.63
N TRP A 82 -3.61 17.93 -1.21
CA TRP A 82 -2.33 17.28 -1.50
C TRP A 82 -2.06 17.07 -2.99
N GLN A 83 -3.10 17.01 -3.81
CA GLN A 83 -2.97 16.79 -5.25
C GLN A 83 -2.50 18.05 -5.99
N GLY A 84 -2.64 19.24 -5.38
CA GLY A 84 -2.25 20.50 -5.98
C GLY A 84 -0.73 20.63 -6.12
N ASP A 85 0.00 20.43 -5.03
CA ASP A 85 1.46 20.58 -4.99
C ASP A 85 2.22 19.25 -5.04
N GLN A 86 1.53 18.12 -4.90
CA GLN A 86 2.15 16.79 -4.86
C GLN A 86 3.16 16.60 -3.72
N ILE A 87 3.00 17.35 -2.64
CA ILE A 87 3.80 17.21 -1.43
C ILE A 87 3.09 16.29 -0.44
N VAL A 88 3.84 15.38 0.14
CA VAL A 88 3.44 14.52 1.24
C VAL A 88 4.33 14.78 2.45
N TRP A 89 3.90 14.33 3.61
CA TRP A 89 4.54 14.64 4.89
C TRP A 89 4.79 13.36 5.67
N TRP A 90 5.96 13.27 6.30
CA TRP A 90 6.24 12.22 7.27
C TRP A 90 7.00 12.79 8.45
N LYS A 91 6.38 12.72 9.63
CA LYS A 91 6.95 13.22 10.90
C LYS A 91 7.48 14.66 10.78
N GLY A 92 6.68 15.54 10.19
CA GLY A 92 7.00 16.95 10.00
C GLY A 92 7.93 17.28 8.83
N ARG A 93 8.36 16.30 8.04
CA ARG A 93 9.20 16.50 6.86
C ARG A 93 8.37 16.46 5.59
N ALA A 94 8.51 17.49 4.75
CA ALA A 94 7.93 17.53 3.42
C ALA A 94 8.71 16.62 2.46
N ILE A 95 8.00 15.89 1.62
CA ILE A 95 8.57 14.97 0.64
C ILE A 95 7.81 15.14 -0.66
N ASP A 96 8.53 15.31 -1.76
CA ASP A 96 7.93 15.29 -3.09
C ASP A 96 7.45 13.86 -3.42
N ARG A 97 6.17 13.73 -3.75
CA ARG A 97 5.55 12.45 -4.10
C ARG A 97 6.22 11.74 -5.28
N HIS A 98 6.85 12.49 -6.18
CA HIS A 98 7.56 11.96 -7.34
C HIS A 98 9.05 11.69 -7.10
N SER A 99 9.52 11.91 -5.87
CA SER A 99 10.93 11.73 -5.51
C SER A 99 11.27 10.27 -5.19
N LYS A 100 12.56 9.98 -5.28
CA LYS A 100 13.12 8.72 -4.79
C LYS A 100 12.88 8.53 -3.28
N ALA A 101 12.93 9.62 -2.51
CA ALA A 101 12.68 9.61 -1.08
C ALA A 101 11.28 9.09 -0.73
N PHE A 102 10.26 9.43 -1.53
CA PHE A 102 8.92 8.89 -1.35
C PHE A 102 8.87 7.38 -1.60
N VAL A 103 9.49 6.90 -2.66
CA VAL A 103 9.55 5.46 -2.98
C VAL A 103 10.27 4.71 -1.86
N GLU A 104 11.37 5.25 -1.34
CA GLU A 104 12.12 4.66 -0.23
C GLU A 104 11.28 4.60 1.05
N LEU A 105 10.55 5.67 1.38
CA LEU A 105 9.67 5.73 2.53
C LEU A 105 8.58 4.64 2.46
N VAL A 106 7.88 4.55 1.34
CA VAL A 106 6.82 3.56 1.14
C VAL A 106 7.38 2.14 1.16
N THR A 107 8.53 1.92 0.55
CA THR A 107 9.20 0.61 0.55
C THR A 107 9.60 0.19 1.97
N ARG A 108 10.14 1.11 2.79
CA ARG A 108 10.44 0.84 4.21
C ARG A 108 9.18 0.46 4.99
N ALA A 109 8.06 1.15 4.76
CA ALA A 109 6.79 0.83 5.41
C ALA A 109 6.29 -0.58 5.05
N TYR A 110 6.35 -0.96 3.78
CA TYR A 110 5.99 -2.33 3.36
C TYR A 110 6.92 -3.39 3.97
N ARG A 111 8.21 -3.11 4.06
CA ARG A 111 9.17 -4.01 4.73
C ARG A 111 8.86 -4.18 6.22
N ALA A 112 8.51 -3.10 6.90
CA ALA A 112 8.10 -3.13 8.30
C ALA A 112 6.83 -3.99 8.48
N MET A 113 5.83 -3.81 7.63
CA MET A 113 4.61 -4.63 7.65
C MET A 113 4.92 -6.11 7.36
N PHE A 114 5.75 -6.40 6.38
CA PHE A 114 6.18 -7.77 6.05
C PHE A 114 6.86 -8.46 7.24
N SER A 115 7.76 -7.77 7.92
CA SER A 115 8.50 -8.35 9.05
C SER A 115 7.62 -8.58 10.28
N GLN A 116 6.61 -7.75 10.50
CA GLN A 116 5.80 -7.73 11.72
C GLN A 116 4.46 -8.44 11.58
N ASN A 117 3.85 -8.42 10.39
CA ASN A 117 2.51 -8.97 10.19
C ASN A 117 2.56 -10.32 9.50
N GLU A 118 2.28 -11.38 10.25
CA GLU A 118 2.34 -12.76 9.76
C GLU A 118 1.33 -13.02 8.64
N GLN A 119 0.11 -12.50 8.75
CA GLN A 119 -0.93 -12.68 7.74
C GLN A 119 -0.50 -12.09 6.39
N PHE A 120 0.03 -10.87 6.38
CA PHE A 120 0.57 -10.25 5.17
C PHE A 120 1.75 -11.03 4.62
N ARG A 121 2.70 -11.39 5.48
CA ARG A 121 3.89 -12.17 5.08
C ARG A 121 3.52 -13.50 4.44
N ASN A 122 2.60 -14.24 5.02
CA ASN A 122 2.17 -15.53 4.49
C ASN A 122 1.44 -15.37 3.16
N ALA A 123 0.56 -14.38 3.04
CA ALA A 123 -0.11 -14.06 1.78
C ALA A 123 0.89 -13.71 0.67
N LEU A 124 1.89 -12.89 0.98
CA LEU A 124 2.92 -12.52 0.01
C LEU A 124 3.78 -13.74 -0.39
N LYS A 125 4.22 -14.55 0.56
CA LYS A 125 4.98 -15.77 0.30
C LYS A 125 4.22 -16.76 -0.60
N SER A 126 2.89 -16.83 -0.47
CA SER A 126 2.05 -17.70 -1.31
C SER A 126 2.03 -17.27 -2.78
N THR A 127 2.47 -16.06 -3.08
CA THR A 127 2.53 -15.52 -4.46
C THR A 127 3.88 -15.68 -5.13
N ARG A 128 4.83 -16.40 -4.54
CA ARG A 128 6.15 -16.62 -5.14
C ARG A 128 6.02 -17.22 -6.53
N GLY A 129 6.77 -16.66 -7.48
CA GLY A 129 6.74 -17.08 -8.89
C GLY A 129 5.54 -16.53 -9.67
N LYS A 130 4.69 -15.71 -9.05
CA LYS A 130 3.56 -15.04 -9.71
C LYS A 130 3.81 -13.54 -9.86
N GLU A 131 3.31 -12.98 -10.95
CA GLU A 131 3.32 -11.53 -11.14
C GLU A 131 2.22 -10.87 -10.29
N LEU A 132 2.54 -9.76 -9.65
CA LEU A 132 1.59 -8.99 -8.85
C LEU A 132 1.11 -7.78 -9.62
N TYR A 133 -0.20 -7.63 -9.72
CA TYR A 133 -0.88 -6.51 -10.37
C TYR A 133 -1.85 -5.82 -9.43
N HIS A 134 -2.16 -4.57 -9.74
CA HIS A 134 -3.24 -3.81 -9.12
C HIS A 134 -4.02 -3.11 -10.24
N SER A 135 -4.87 -3.86 -10.94
CA SER A 135 -5.54 -3.39 -12.16
C SER A 135 -6.60 -2.32 -11.90
N ARG A 136 -7.10 -2.23 -10.67
CA ARG A 136 -8.15 -1.28 -10.24
C ARG A 136 -7.60 0.02 -9.65
N GLY A 137 -6.32 0.08 -9.34
CA GLY A 137 -5.61 1.30 -8.97
C GLY A 137 -5.24 2.09 -10.22
N GLY A 138 -5.10 3.41 -10.13
CA GLY A 138 -4.58 4.24 -11.21
C GLY A 138 -3.18 3.82 -11.66
N HIS A 139 -2.44 4.69 -12.31
CA HIS A 139 -1.12 4.42 -12.90
C HIS A 139 -0.01 3.92 -11.95
N ASP A 140 -0.33 3.46 -10.77
CA ASP A 140 0.61 3.32 -9.68
C ASP A 140 1.34 2.00 -9.64
N SER A 141 2.40 2.00 -10.34
CA SER A 141 3.42 0.97 -10.31
C SER A 141 4.17 0.89 -8.95
N TYR A 142 4.15 1.94 -8.10
CA TYR A 142 4.93 1.95 -6.87
C TYR A 142 4.53 0.84 -5.89
N LYS A 143 3.24 0.55 -5.77
CA LYS A 143 2.75 -0.53 -4.91
C LYS A 143 3.28 -1.89 -5.37
N ALA A 144 3.12 -2.18 -6.64
CA ALA A 144 3.62 -3.44 -7.21
C ALA A 144 5.14 -3.51 -7.11
N CYS A 145 5.86 -2.42 -7.39
CA CYS A 145 7.31 -2.35 -7.24
C CYS A 145 7.75 -2.55 -5.80
N SER A 146 7.11 -1.87 -4.84
CA SER A 146 7.45 -1.99 -3.42
C SER A 146 7.18 -3.39 -2.88
N ILE A 147 6.07 -4.01 -3.25
CA ILE A 147 5.75 -5.37 -2.83
C ILE A 147 6.66 -6.38 -3.52
N ASN A 148 6.91 -6.24 -4.82
CA ASN A 148 7.79 -7.14 -5.56
C ASN A 148 9.23 -7.11 -5.05
N SER A 149 9.69 -5.99 -4.48
CA SER A 149 11.02 -5.91 -3.86
C SER A 149 11.17 -6.74 -2.57
N LEU A 150 10.08 -7.27 -2.03
CA LEU A 150 10.06 -8.13 -0.84
C LEU A 150 10.20 -9.63 -1.17
N HIS A 151 10.07 -9.99 -2.45
CA HIS A 151 10.31 -11.35 -2.94
C HIS A 151 11.79 -11.62 -3.20
#